data_82009b84ed011804c49b038fefe33eae
#
_entry.id   82009b84ed011804c49b038fefe33eae
#
_cell.length_a   1.000
_cell.length_b   1.000
_cell.length_c   1.000
_cell.angle_alpha   90.00
_cell.angle_beta   90.00
_cell.angle_gamma   90.00
#
_symmetry.space_group_name_H-M   'P 1'
#
loop_
_entity.id
_entity.type
_entity.pdbx_description
1 polymer ?
#
loop_
_entity_poly.entity_id
_entity_poly.type
_entity_poly.pdbx_seq_one_letter_code
_entity_poly.pdbx_strand_id
1 'polypeptide(L)'
;SLVGSEMCIRDSTMGGAGGGLVYNKEELKTVCARGLQASLVGQVLVEESILGWEELELEVVRDAKGNMITVCFIENIDPVGVHTGDSFCSAPMLTISEEVQKKLQDQAYRIVDAIEVIGGTNVQFAHDPISGRVVVIEINPRTSRSSALASKATGFPIALVSAMLASGLTLDEIPCGKYGTLDKYVPDGDYIVLKFARWAFEKFKGVEDKLGTQMRAVGEVMSIGKTYKEAFQKAIRSLEKSRYGLGHVKDFDQKSKKELLTMLATPSSERYFIMYEALRKGASVEEINKLTKVKDYFIEQMKELVEEEEKLVAAYHGQVPADADLKQAKLDGFSDKYLSQILGVSEEAIRTRRTELGVVEGWEGVHVSGTEDSAYYYSSYHIKDESPVDNSKQKVMILGGGPNRIGQGIEFDYCCVH
;
A
#
# COMPACT_ATOMS: atom_id res chain seq x y z
N SER A 1 4.14 -39.09 5.27
CA SER A 1 5.16 -38.63 6.25
C SER A 1 5.22 -37.13 6.23
N LEU A 2 4.67 -36.49 7.29
CA LEU A 2 4.60 -35.03 7.46
C LEU A 2 5.87 -34.51 8.19
N VAL A 3 7.06 -34.92 7.77
CA VAL A 3 8.30 -34.42 8.33
C VAL A 3 8.84 -33.36 7.37
N GLY A 4 8.74 -32.08 7.76
CA GLY A 4 9.36 -30.96 7.10
C GLY A 4 8.51 -30.10 6.19
N SER A 5 7.17 -30.23 6.14
CA SER A 5 6.28 -29.33 5.41
C SER A 5 5.47 -28.46 6.38
N GLU A 6 5.58 -27.18 6.23
CA GLU A 6 4.66 -26.20 6.84
C GLU A 6 3.28 -26.36 6.21
N MET A 7 2.23 -26.21 7.01
CA MET A 7 0.85 -26.29 6.54
C MET A 7 0.07 -25.05 7.00
N CYS A 8 -0.73 -24.50 6.12
CA CYS A 8 -1.65 -23.43 6.43
C CYS A 8 -3.05 -24.00 6.64
N ILE A 9 -3.75 -23.54 7.67
CA ILE A 9 -5.15 -23.85 7.91
C ILE A 9 -5.95 -22.59 7.66
N ARG A 10 -6.85 -22.65 6.70
CA ARG A 10 -7.77 -21.56 6.36
C ARG A 10 -9.20 -21.99 6.70
N ASP A 11 -9.97 -21.02 7.12
CA ASP A 11 -11.41 -21.09 7.15
C ASP A 11 -11.99 -20.06 6.17
N SER A 12 -13.26 -20.15 5.89
CA SER A 12 -13.97 -19.21 5.04
C SER A 12 -14.41 -17.94 5.78
N THR A 13 -13.85 -17.65 6.95
CA THR A 13 -14.23 -16.48 7.73
C THR A 13 -13.58 -15.22 7.19
N MET A 14 -14.34 -14.12 7.18
CA MET A 14 -13.87 -12.83 6.74
C MET A 14 -12.73 -12.34 7.67
N GLY A 15 -11.60 -11.91 7.07
CA GLY A 15 -10.43 -11.42 7.81
C GLY A 15 -9.53 -12.51 8.41
N GLY A 16 -9.68 -13.79 8.01
CA GLY A 16 -8.80 -14.89 8.41
C GLY A 16 -8.95 -15.34 9.86
N ALA A 17 -10.11 -15.08 10.50
CA ALA A 17 -10.37 -15.51 11.89
C ALA A 17 -10.42 -17.04 11.96
N GLY A 18 -9.69 -17.65 12.92
CA GLY A 18 -9.63 -19.12 13.09
C GLY A 18 -8.52 -19.80 12.29
N GLY A 19 -7.94 -19.12 11.28
CA GLY A 19 -6.82 -19.63 10.51
C GLY A 19 -5.48 -19.62 11.26
N GLY A 20 -4.47 -20.30 10.73
CA GLY A 20 -3.12 -20.28 11.29
C GLY A 20 -2.14 -21.18 10.56
N LEU A 21 -0.86 -20.94 10.80
CA LEU A 21 0.27 -21.76 10.36
C LEU A 21 0.56 -22.83 11.39
N VAL A 22 0.95 -24.02 10.94
CA VAL A 22 1.30 -25.14 11.80
C VAL A 22 2.55 -25.84 11.26
N TYR A 23 3.42 -26.24 12.20
CA TYR A 23 4.72 -26.85 11.89
C TYR A 23 4.80 -28.32 12.34
N ASN A 24 3.82 -28.77 13.09
CA ASN A 24 3.76 -30.14 13.62
C ASN A 24 2.33 -30.61 13.87
N LYS A 25 2.15 -31.90 14.15
CA LYS A 25 0.83 -32.54 14.36
C LYS A 25 0.07 -31.99 15.57
N GLU A 26 0.75 -31.59 16.62
CA GLU A 26 0.08 -31.09 17.85
C GLU A 26 -0.49 -29.70 17.61
N GLU A 27 0.27 -28.83 16.93
CA GLU A 27 -0.21 -27.53 16.48
C GLU A 27 -1.38 -27.68 15.51
N LEU A 28 -1.30 -28.65 14.55
CA LEU A 28 -2.37 -28.95 13.62
C LEU A 28 -3.68 -29.25 14.34
N LYS A 29 -3.68 -30.13 15.35
CA LYS A 29 -4.87 -30.45 16.13
C LYS A 29 -5.47 -29.21 16.81
N THR A 30 -4.62 -28.40 17.44
CA THR A 30 -5.04 -27.21 18.17
C THR A 30 -5.66 -26.17 17.23
N VAL A 31 -5.00 -25.88 16.10
CA VAL A 31 -5.46 -24.87 15.14
C VAL A 31 -6.71 -25.37 14.40
N CYS A 32 -6.77 -26.66 14.00
CA CYS A 32 -7.97 -27.25 13.42
C CYS A 32 -9.17 -27.18 14.37
N ALA A 33 -9.00 -27.50 15.65
CA ALA A 33 -10.10 -27.45 16.62
C ALA A 33 -10.65 -26.01 16.74
N ARG A 34 -9.77 -25.01 16.79
CA ARG A 34 -10.16 -23.59 16.81
C ARG A 34 -10.86 -23.16 15.51
N GLY A 35 -10.32 -23.57 14.36
CA GLY A 35 -10.91 -23.28 13.05
C GLY A 35 -12.30 -23.91 12.90
N LEU A 36 -12.49 -25.17 13.33
CA LEU A 36 -13.78 -25.85 13.30
C LEU A 36 -14.83 -25.16 14.20
N GLN A 37 -14.41 -24.59 15.34
CA GLN A 37 -15.29 -23.80 16.20
C GLN A 37 -15.68 -22.46 15.57
N ALA A 38 -14.75 -21.83 14.83
CA ALA A 38 -15.00 -20.56 14.16
C ALA A 38 -15.82 -20.73 12.87
N SER A 39 -15.76 -21.90 12.23
CA SER A 39 -16.45 -22.20 10.98
C SER A 39 -17.94 -22.41 11.18
N LEU A 40 -18.75 -21.64 10.45
CA LEU A 40 -20.22 -21.78 10.48
C LEU A 40 -20.73 -23.12 9.92
N VAL A 41 -19.93 -23.77 9.09
CA VAL A 41 -20.27 -25.08 8.47
C VAL A 41 -19.49 -26.25 9.07
N GLY A 42 -18.65 -25.99 10.11
CA GLY A 42 -17.89 -27.03 10.77
C GLY A 42 -16.79 -27.66 9.90
N GLN A 43 -16.23 -26.92 8.96
CA GLN A 43 -15.16 -27.36 8.06
C GLN A 43 -13.97 -26.42 8.08
N VAL A 44 -12.77 -26.95 7.84
CA VAL A 44 -11.53 -26.20 7.65
C VAL A 44 -10.79 -26.73 6.42
N LEU A 45 -10.10 -25.85 5.72
CA LEU A 45 -9.22 -26.21 4.63
C LEU A 45 -7.78 -26.28 5.16
N VAL A 46 -7.07 -27.34 4.80
CA VAL A 46 -5.67 -27.57 5.13
C VAL A 46 -4.86 -27.54 3.84
N GLU A 47 -3.93 -26.60 3.74
CA GLU A 47 -3.18 -26.33 2.52
C GLU A 47 -1.66 -26.41 2.76
N GLU A 48 -0.90 -26.54 1.68
CA GLU A 48 0.54 -26.33 1.67
C GLU A 48 0.84 -24.88 2.08
N SER A 49 1.85 -24.67 2.95
CA SER A 49 2.30 -23.32 3.29
C SER A 49 3.00 -22.66 2.12
N ILE A 50 2.57 -21.44 1.83
CA ILE A 50 3.19 -20.53 0.85
C ILE A 50 3.80 -19.32 1.56
N LEU A 51 4.15 -19.47 2.83
CA LEU A 51 4.74 -18.42 3.65
C LEU A 51 6.01 -17.85 2.99
N GLY A 52 6.06 -16.53 2.92
CA GLY A 52 7.19 -15.81 2.34
C GLY A 52 7.17 -15.67 0.83
N TRP A 53 6.16 -16.22 0.13
CA TRP A 53 5.95 -15.96 -1.28
C TRP A 53 5.49 -14.52 -1.51
N GLU A 54 5.63 -14.02 -2.74
CA GLU A 54 5.10 -12.73 -3.15
C GLU A 54 3.57 -12.78 -3.18
N GLU A 55 2.91 -11.79 -2.62
CA GLU A 55 1.45 -11.64 -2.67
C GLU A 55 1.08 -10.55 -3.67
N LEU A 56 0.28 -10.92 -4.66
CA LEU A 56 -0.07 -10.09 -5.81
C LEU A 56 -1.57 -10.07 -6.01
N GLU A 57 -2.11 -8.91 -6.40
CA GLU A 57 -3.56 -8.75 -6.59
C GLU A 57 -3.88 -8.09 -7.93
N LEU A 58 -4.99 -8.51 -8.53
CA LEU A 58 -5.57 -7.85 -9.69
C LEU A 58 -7.00 -7.43 -9.39
N GLU A 59 -7.31 -6.19 -9.73
CA GLU A 59 -8.69 -5.71 -9.79
C GLU A 59 -9.19 -5.84 -11.23
N VAL A 60 -10.17 -6.70 -11.44
CA VAL A 60 -10.73 -7.04 -12.74
C VAL A 60 -12.20 -6.62 -12.78
N VAL A 61 -12.63 -6.09 -13.90
CA VAL A 61 -14.06 -5.81 -14.18
C VAL A 61 -14.50 -6.61 -15.39
N ARG A 62 -15.63 -7.33 -15.27
CA ARG A 62 -16.22 -8.13 -16.34
C ARG A 62 -17.68 -7.73 -16.56
N ASP A 63 -18.12 -7.69 -17.83
CA ASP A 63 -19.52 -7.45 -18.19
C ASP A 63 -20.27 -8.74 -18.56
N ALA A 64 -21.56 -8.61 -18.86
CA ALA A 64 -22.42 -9.74 -19.23
C ALA A 64 -22.07 -10.40 -20.58
N LYS A 65 -21.37 -9.69 -21.47
CA LYS A 65 -20.87 -10.25 -22.74
C LYS A 65 -19.55 -11.01 -22.60
N GLY A 66 -18.92 -10.95 -21.40
CA GLY A 66 -17.61 -11.54 -21.17
C GLY A 66 -16.44 -10.63 -21.54
N ASN A 67 -16.67 -9.35 -21.85
CA ASN A 67 -15.58 -8.38 -21.97
C ASN A 67 -14.96 -8.15 -20.58
N MET A 68 -13.64 -8.11 -20.52
CA MET A 68 -12.89 -7.94 -19.27
C MET A 68 -11.79 -6.92 -19.42
N ILE A 69 -11.56 -6.17 -18.34
CA ILE A 69 -10.44 -5.26 -18.20
C ILE A 69 -9.76 -5.46 -16.84
N THR A 70 -8.46 -5.23 -16.78
CA THR A 70 -7.72 -5.11 -15.53
C THR A 70 -7.63 -3.63 -15.16
N VAL A 71 -8.25 -3.25 -14.05
CA VAL A 71 -8.24 -1.87 -13.57
C VAL A 71 -6.90 -1.53 -12.94
N CYS A 72 -6.32 -2.46 -12.18
CA CYS A 72 -5.11 -2.22 -11.44
C CYS A 72 -4.36 -3.53 -11.15
N PHE A 73 -3.03 -3.45 -11.22
CA PHE A 73 -2.09 -4.46 -10.74
C PHE A 73 -1.49 -3.98 -9.42
N ILE A 74 -1.60 -4.78 -8.36
CA ILE A 74 -1.17 -4.43 -7.00
C ILE A 74 -0.12 -5.43 -6.53
N GLU A 75 1.02 -4.93 -6.06
CA GLU A 75 2.08 -5.71 -5.45
C GLU A 75 2.09 -5.44 -3.94
N ASN A 76 1.92 -6.49 -3.14
CA ASN A 76 2.11 -6.41 -1.70
C ASN A 76 3.62 -6.46 -1.40
N ILE A 77 4.09 -5.49 -0.63
CA ILE A 77 5.51 -5.38 -0.24
C ILE A 77 5.82 -6.35 0.88
N ASP A 78 4.85 -6.56 1.77
CA ASP A 78 4.92 -7.65 2.75
C ASP A 78 4.61 -8.98 2.05
N PRO A 79 5.36 -10.04 2.37
CA PRO A 79 5.15 -11.36 1.79
C PRO A 79 3.88 -12.02 2.35
N VAL A 80 3.47 -13.11 1.72
CA VAL A 80 2.45 -14.01 2.28
C VAL A 80 2.84 -14.43 3.70
N GLY A 81 1.88 -14.29 4.60
CA GLY A 81 2.04 -14.47 6.06
C GLY A 81 1.63 -13.26 6.86
N VAL A 82 1.64 -12.07 6.24
CA VAL A 82 0.96 -10.87 6.73
C VAL A 82 -0.33 -10.72 5.94
N HIS A 83 -1.47 -10.57 6.61
CA HIS A 83 -2.76 -10.44 5.94
C HIS A 83 -2.76 -9.25 4.97
N THR A 84 -3.35 -9.39 3.78
CA THR A 84 -3.43 -8.34 2.73
C THR A 84 -3.91 -6.99 3.26
N GLY A 85 -4.88 -6.99 4.19
CA GLY A 85 -5.37 -5.77 4.85
C GLY A 85 -4.35 -5.08 5.75
N ASP A 86 -3.34 -5.81 6.20
CA ASP A 86 -2.22 -5.31 7.04
C ASP A 86 -0.97 -5.04 6.22
N SER A 87 -0.92 -5.49 4.98
CA SER A 87 0.23 -5.32 4.11
C SER A 87 0.38 -3.89 3.63
N PHE A 88 1.62 -3.48 3.49
CA PHE A 88 2.02 -2.33 2.70
C PHE A 88 2.04 -2.75 1.23
N CYS A 89 1.41 -1.99 0.33
CA CYS A 89 1.36 -2.37 -1.07
C CYS A 89 1.52 -1.18 -2.02
N SER A 90 1.91 -1.48 -3.25
CA SER A 90 2.08 -0.51 -4.33
C SER A 90 1.18 -0.83 -5.53
N ALA A 91 0.77 0.22 -6.21
CA ALA A 91 0.17 0.19 -7.53
C ALA A 91 0.85 1.29 -8.39
N PRO A 92 1.38 0.91 -9.57
CA PRO A 92 1.43 -0.42 -10.19
C PRO A 92 2.38 -1.37 -9.47
N MET A 93 2.47 -2.63 -9.93
CA MET A 93 3.53 -3.56 -9.54
C MET A 93 4.88 -3.00 -10.00
N LEU A 94 5.85 -2.89 -9.08
CA LEU A 94 7.15 -2.26 -9.33
C LEU A 94 8.25 -3.27 -9.64
N THR A 95 8.16 -4.48 -9.08
CA THR A 95 9.23 -5.48 -9.16
C THR A 95 8.82 -6.75 -9.91
N ILE A 96 7.59 -6.85 -10.34
CA ILE A 96 7.05 -8.01 -11.05
C ILE A 96 7.20 -7.81 -12.55
N SER A 97 7.80 -8.78 -13.24
CA SER A 97 8.00 -8.71 -14.69
C SER A 97 6.66 -8.67 -15.45
N GLU A 98 6.68 -8.04 -16.63
CA GLU A 98 5.51 -7.98 -17.50
C GLU A 98 5.00 -9.38 -17.90
N GLU A 99 5.91 -10.36 -18.05
CA GLU A 99 5.57 -11.75 -18.33
C GLU A 99 4.72 -12.35 -17.21
N VAL A 100 5.14 -12.15 -15.95
CA VAL A 100 4.39 -12.63 -14.79
C VAL A 100 3.07 -11.88 -14.67
N GLN A 101 3.04 -10.55 -14.82
CA GLN A 101 1.82 -9.76 -14.80
C GLN A 101 0.80 -10.26 -15.83
N LYS A 102 1.25 -10.54 -17.07
CA LYS A 102 0.39 -11.11 -18.11
C LYS A 102 -0.12 -12.49 -17.75
N LYS A 103 0.72 -13.37 -17.20
CA LYS A 103 0.31 -14.68 -16.72
C LYS A 103 -0.78 -14.58 -15.65
N LEU A 104 -0.63 -13.66 -14.70
CA LEU A 104 -1.64 -13.40 -13.66
C LEU A 104 -2.95 -12.89 -14.26
N GLN A 105 -2.87 -11.98 -15.22
CA GLN A 105 -4.04 -11.44 -15.91
C GLN A 105 -4.80 -12.54 -16.66
N ASP A 106 -4.11 -13.36 -17.43
CA ASP A 106 -4.73 -14.47 -18.16
C ASP A 106 -5.40 -15.48 -17.21
N GLN A 107 -4.78 -15.75 -16.06
CA GLN A 107 -5.38 -16.61 -15.03
C GLN A 107 -6.59 -15.95 -14.37
N ALA A 108 -6.49 -14.67 -14.00
CA ALA A 108 -7.59 -13.92 -13.39
C ALA A 108 -8.80 -13.87 -14.32
N TYR A 109 -8.60 -13.61 -15.61
CA TYR A 109 -9.69 -13.59 -16.59
C TYR A 109 -10.39 -14.94 -16.72
N ARG A 110 -9.64 -16.04 -16.77
CA ARG A 110 -10.21 -17.40 -16.79
C ARG A 110 -11.03 -17.72 -15.54
N ILE A 111 -10.57 -17.27 -14.36
CA ILE A 111 -11.26 -17.46 -13.09
C ILE A 111 -12.57 -16.65 -13.07
N VAL A 112 -12.47 -15.36 -13.38
CA VAL A 112 -13.62 -14.44 -13.37
C VAL A 112 -14.68 -14.85 -14.40
N ASP A 113 -14.26 -15.36 -15.56
CA ASP A 113 -15.15 -15.90 -16.57
C ASP A 113 -15.85 -17.17 -16.11
N ALA A 114 -15.11 -18.10 -15.50
CA ALA A 114 -15.64 -19.38 -15.03
C ALA A 114 -16.73 -19.23 -13.93
N ILE A 115 -16.70 -18.14 -13.18
CA ILE A 115 -17.71 -17.84 -12.14
C ILE A 115 -18.75 -16.81 -12.62
N GLU A 116 -18.66 -16.36 -13.87
CA GLU A 116 -19.61 -15.45 -14.53
C GLU A 116 -19.92 -14.18 -13.75
N VAL A 117 -18.90 -13.61 -13.06
CA VAL A 117 -19.07 -12.33 -12.32
C VAL A 117 -19.41 -11.21 -13.27
N ILE A 118 -20.37 -10.38 -12.89
CA ILE A 118 -20.67 -9.10 -13.54
C ILE A 118 -20.28 -7.97 -12.57
N GLY A 119 -19.35 -7.12 -12.98
CA GLY A 119 -18.80 -6.04 -12.15
C GLY A 119 -17.38 -6.31 -11.69
N GLY A 120 -16.97 -5.62 -10.61
CA GLY A 120 -15.62 -5.68 -10.07
C GLY A 120 -15.33 -6.93 -9.25
N THR A 121 -14.14 -7.45 -9.41
CA THR A 121 -13.63 -8.64 -8.70
C THR A 121 -12.16 -8.45 -8.36
N ASN A 122 -11.81 -8.68 -7.10
CA ASN A 122 -10.42 -8.78 -6.66
C ASN A 122 -9.97 -10.25 -6.74
N VAL A 123 -8.84 -10.50 -7.38
CA VAL A 123 -8.19 -11.82 -7.46
C VAL A 123 -6.82 -11.74 -6.81
N GLN A 124 -6.58 -12.59 -5.81
CA GLN A 124 -5.33 -12.62 -5.04
C GLN A 124 -4.52 -13.86 -5.40
N PHE A 125 -3.24 -13.64 -5.64
CA PHE A 125 -2.28 -14.66 -6.03
C PHE A 125 -1.07 -14.69 -5.08
N ALA A 126 -0.48 -15.86 -4.94
CA ALA A 126 0.89 -15.98 -4.45
C ALA A 126 1.79 -16.47 -5.58
N HIS A 127 2.96 -15.87 -5.67
CA HIS A 127 3.99 -16.20 -6.64
C HIS A 127 5.30 -16.56 -5.93
N ASP A 128 5.86 -17.72 -6.26
CA ASP A 128 7.19 -18.09 -5.80
C ASP A 128 8.23 -17.57 -6.81
N PRO A 129 9.04 -16.57 -6.47
CA PRO A 129 10.02 -16.01 -7.40
C PRO A 129 11.15 -16.99 -7.75
N ILE A 130 11.32 -18.08 -6.98
CA ILE A 130 12.38 -19.07 -7.20
C ILE A 130 11.93 -20.11 -8.23
N SER A 131 10.75 -20.70 -8.05
CA SER A 131 10.24 -21.74 -8.94
C SER A 131 9.36 -21.19 -10.08
N GLY A 132 8.91 -19.94 -10.01
CA GLY A 132 7.92 -19.34 -10.91
C GLY A 132 6.51 -19.91 -10.76
N ARG A 133 6.25 -20.67 -9.69
CA ARG A 133 4.93 -21.22 -9.39
C ARG A 133 3.98 -20.11 -8.95
N VAL A 134 2.78 -20.12 -9.52
CA VAL A 134 1.69 -19.21 -9.13
C VAL A 134 0.55 -20.05 -8.57
N VAL A 135 -0.01 -19.60 -7.45
CA VAL A 135 -1.22 -20.17 -6.85
C VAL A 135 -2.25 -19.07 -6.60
N VAL A 136 -3.53 -19.41 -6.70
CA VAL A 136 -4.64 -18.52 -6.36
C VAL A 136 -4.86 -18.60 -4.86
N ILE A 137 -4.84 -17.47 -4.17
CA ILE A 137 -5.16 -17.42 -2.75
C ILE A 137 -6.67 -17.40 -2.57
N GLU A 138 -7.31 -16.36 -3.13
CA GLU A 138 -8.76 -16.22 -3.09
C GLU A 138 -9.28 -15.27 -4.17
N ILE A 139 -10.58 -15.28 -4.38
CA ILE A 139 -11.29 -14.29 -5.19
C ILE A 139 -12.36 -13.62 -4.34
N ASN A 140 -12.53 -12.32 -4.54
CA ASN A 140 -13.56 -11.53 -3.91
C ASN A 140 -14.48 -10.93 -5.00
N PRO A 141 -15.60 -11.63 -5.40
CA PRO A 141 -16.47 -11.19 -6.49
C PRO A 141 -17.40 -10.04 -6.03
N ARG A 142 -16.81 -8.99 -5.53
CA ARG A 142 -17.45 -7.79 -5.01
C ARG A 142 -16.44 -6.65 -4.95
N THR A 143 -16.92 -5.42 -4.84
CA THR A 143 -16.06 -4.30 -4.45
C THR A 143 -15.49 -4.53 -3.05
N SER A 144 -14.20 -4.31 -2.89
CA SER A 144 -13.43 -4.56 -1.67
C SER A 144 -12.66 -3.31 -1.25
N ARG A 145 -11.85 -3.40 -0.18
CA ARG A 145 -10.90 -2.34 0.17
C ARG A 145 -9.85 -2.13 -0.92
N SER A 146 -9.38 -3.22 -1.52
CA SER A 146 -8.45 -3.16 -2.67
C SER A 146 -9.09 -2.48 -3.87
N SER A 147 -10.39 -2.70 -4.13
CA SER A 147 -11.13 -1.99 -5.19
C SER A 147 -11.21 -0.48 -4.91
N ALA A 148 -11.39 -0.07 -3.66
CA ALA A 148 -11.38 1.35 -3.28
C ALA A 148 -9.99 1.97 -3.47
N LEU A 149 -8.93 1.24 -3.11
CA LEU A 149 -7.55 1.64 -3.40
C LEU A 149 -7.31 1.78 -4.91
N ALA A 150 -7.67 0.75 -5.68
CA ALA A 150 -7.51 0.74 -7.13
C ALA A 150 -8.27 1.90 -7.80
N SER A 151 -9.50 2.18 -7.36
CA SER A 151 -10.29 3.31 -7.87
C SER A 151 -9.60 4.65 -7.64
N LYS A 152 -9.01 4.86 -6.46
CA LYS A 152 -8.26 6.09 -6.15
C LYS A 152 -6.92 6.14 -6.87
N ALA A 153 -6.24 4.99 -6.97
CA ALA A 153 -4.94 4.88 -7.62
C ALA A 153 -5.01 5.16 -9.13
N THR A 154 -6.06 4.71 -9.79
CA THR A 154 -6.19 4.81 -11.25
C THR A 154 -7.17 5.89 -11.70
N GLY A 155 -7.98 6.41 -10.78
CA GLY A 155 -9.13 7.24 -11.12
C GLY A 155 -10.31 6.45 -11.73
N PHE A 156 -10.21 5.14 -11.88
CA PHE A 156 -11.28 4.32 -12.43
C PHE A 156 -12.42 4.10 -11.42
N PRO A 157 -13.67 4.50 -11.72
CA PRO A 157 -14.76 4.42 -10.75
C PRO A 157 -15.40 3.02 -10.70
N ILE A 158 -14.70 2.04 -10.11
CA ILE A 158 -15.11 0.61 -10.12
C ILE A 158 -16.55 0.43 -9.64
N ALA A 159 -16.95 1.09 -8.56
CA ALA A 159 -18.30 0.93 -8.01
C ALA A 159 -19.39 1.46 -8.97
N LEU A 160 -19.16 2.62 -9.59
CA LEU A 160 -20.09 3.21 -10.56
C LEU A 160 -20.20 2.31 -11.79
N VAL A 161 -19.05 1.87 -12.34
CA VAL A 161 -19.02 0.98 -13.51
C VAL A 161 -19.71 -0.35 -13.18
N SER A 162 -19.44 -0.95 -12.01
CA SER A 162 -20.12 -2.17 -11.57
C SER A 162 -21.64 -2.01 -11.51
N ALA A 163 -22.14 -0.86 -11.05
CA ALA A 163 -23.57 -0.55 -11.03
C ALA A 163 -24.16 -0.41 -12.45
N MET A 164 -23.43 0.24 -13.36
CA MET A 164 -23.81 0.34 -14.77
C MET A 164 -23.89 -1.04 -15.43
N LEU A 165 -22.90 -1.92 -15.20
CA LEU A 165 -22.90 -3.30 -15.72
C LEU A 165 -24.04 -4.12 -15.13
N ALA A 166 -24.33 -3.97 -13.84
CA ALA A 166 -25.46 -4.63 -13.19
C ALA A 166 -26.82 -4.14 -13.73
N SER A 167 -26.89 -2.92 -14.27
CA SER A 167 -28.11 -2.42 -14.93
C SER A 167 -28.29 -2.89 -16.38
N GLY A 168 -27.31 -3.66 -16.91
CA GLY A 168 -27.38 -4.28 -18.24
C GLY A 168 -26.49 -3.63 -19.30
N LEU A 169 -25.75 -2.57 -18.98
CA LEU A 169 -24.73 -2.01 -19.88
C LEU A 169 -23.54 -2.95 -19.99
N THR A 170 -22.78 -2.80 -21.07
CA THR A 170 -21.54 -3.54 -21.31
C THR A 170 -20.35 -2.58 -21.46
N LEU A 171 -19.12 -3.07 -21.27
CA LEU A 171 -17.91 -2.24 -21.28
C LEU A 171 -17.72 -1.49 -22.62
N ASP A 172 -18.11 -2.09 -23.73
CA ASP A 172 -18.08 -1.51 -25.08
C ASP A 172 -19.17 -0.45 -25.31
N GLU A 173 -20.12 -0.30 -24.41
CA GLU A 173 -21.19 0.71 -24.45
C GLU A 173 -20.90 1.91 -23.52
N ILE A 174 -19.97 1.77 -22.57
CA ILE A 174 -19.64 2.84 -21.62
C ILE A 174 -18.53 3.70 -22.19
N PRO A 175 -18.78 5.01 -22.41
CA PRO A 175 -17.75 5.92 -22.94
C PRO A 175 -16.54 6.04 -22.00
N CYS A 176 -15.36 6.15 -22.60
CA CYS A 176 -14.11 6.41 -21.90
C CYS A 176 -13.30 7.42 -22.70
N GLY A 177 -13.16 8.65 -22.19
CA GLY A 177 -12.63 9.78 -22.94
C GLY A 177 -11.30 9.51 -23.65
N LYS A 178 -10.34 8.87 -22.95
CA LYS A 178 -9.02 8.54 -23.51
C LYS A 178 -9.04 7.35 -24.49
N TYR A 179 -9.88 6.36 -24.24
CA TYR A 179 -9.86 5.09 -24.98
C TYR A 179 -11.07 4.88 -25.90
N GLY A 180 -12.02 5.82 -25.92
CA GLY A 180 -13.29 5.71 -26.63
C GLY A 180 -14.34 4.95 -25.84
N THR A 181 -14.08 3.69 -25.46
CA THR A 181 -14.95 2.85 -24.63
C THR A 181 -14.16 2.07 -23.59
N LEU A 182 -14.81 1.65 -22.49
CA LEU A 182 -14.14 1.04 -21.35
C LEU A 182 -13.53 -0.34 -21.65
N ASP A 183 -14.01 -1.06 -22.64
CA ASP A 183 -13.42 -2.34 -23.08
C ASP A 183 -11.96 -2.21 -23.54
N LYS A 184 -11.51 -1.00 -23.85
CA LYS A 184 -10.15 -0.67 -24.28
C LYS A 184 -9.29 -0.04 -23.17
N TYR A 185 -9.80 0.05 -21.97
CA TYR A 185 -9.08 0.61 -20.84
C TYR A 185 -7.79 -0.15 -20.53
N VAL A 186 -6.72 0.59 -20.27
CA VAL A 186 -5.42 0.09 -19.80
C VAL A 186 -4.95 0.97 -18.64
N PRO A 187 -4.47 0.39 -17.53
CA PRO A 187 -3.87 1.17 -16.45
C PRO A 187 -2.50 1.71 -16.90
N ASP A 188 -2.39 3.02 -17.07
CA ASP A 188 -1.21 3.69 -17.65
C ASP A 188 -0.74 4.93 -16.88
N GLY A 189 -1.02 4.99 -15.58
CA GLY A 189 -0.52 6.07 -14.73
C GLY A 189 1.01 6.11 -14.65
N ASP A 190 1.58 7.32 -14.69
CA ASP A 190 3.02 7.58 -14.59
C ASP A 190 3.47 7.97 -13.17
N TYR A 191 2.73 7.52 -12.18
CA TYR A 191 2.94 7.77 -10.75
C TYR A 191 2.85 6.46 -9.97
N ILE A 192 3.34 6.50 -8.73
CA ILE A 192 3.31 5.37 -7.81
C ILE A 192 2.33 5.67 -6.68
N VAL A 193 1.46 4.72 -6.42
CA VAL A 193 0.50 4.78 -5.31
C VAL A 193 0.89 3.75 -4.26
N LEU A 194 0.99 4.19 -3.02
CA LEU A 194 1.27 3.31 -1.90
C LEU A 194 0.12 3.32 -0.91
N LYS A 195 -0.26 2.14 -0.44
CA LYS A 195 -1.18 1.94 0.67
C LYS A 195 -0.37 1.55 1.91
N PHE A 196 -0.63 2.18 3.04
CA PHE A 196 -0.06 1.82 4.32
C PHE A 196 -1.17 1.62 5.35
N ALA A 197 -1.17 0.49 6.05
CA ALA A 197 -2.18 0.18 7.05
C ALA A 197 -1.97 0.96 8.36
N ARG A 198 -3.06 1.26 9.04
CA ARG A 198 -3.09 1.90 10.36
C ARG A 198 -3.60 0.89 11.39
N TRP A 199 -2.83 0.69 12.45
CA TRP A 199 -3.19 -0.14 13.60
C TRP A 199 -3.44 0.71 14.83
N ALA A 200 -4.14 0.15 15.80
CA ALA A 200 -4.49 0.79 17.06
C ALA A 200 -4.06 -0.06 18.28
N PHE A 201 -2.95 -0.79 18.15
CA PHE A 201 -2.42 -1.62 19.26
C PHE A 201 -2.22 -0.82 20.55
N GLU A 202 -1.87 0.46 20.42
CA GLU A 202 -1.69 1.38 21.53
C GLU A 202 -2.96 1.61 22.35
N LYS A 203 -4.15 1.32 21.81
CA LYS A 203 -5.44 1.49 22.50
C LYS A 203 -5.83 0.26 23.33
N PHE A 204 -5.19 -0.88 23.12
CA PHE A 204 -5.58 -2.14 23.73
C PHE A 204 -4.44 -2.66 24.61
N LYS A 205 -4.57 -2.47 25.94
CA LYS A 205 -3.57 -2.96 26.89
C LYS A 205 -3.48 -4.49 26.86
N GLY A 206 -2.26 -5.02 26.81
CA GLY A 206 -2.00 -6.46 26.84
C GLY A 206 -2.12 -7.17 25.50
N VAL A 207 -2.42 -6.46 24.41
CA VAL A 207 -2.37 -7.01 23.06
C VAL A 207 -0.95 -6.87 22.51
N GLU A 208 -0.38 -7.99 22.07
CA GLU A 208 0.93 -8.01 21.43
C GLU A 208 0.85 -7.39 20.01
N ASP A 209 1.78 -6.49 19.69
CA ASP A 209 1.95 -5.94 18.35
C ASP A 209 2.61 -6.99 17.44
N LYS A 210 1.79 -7.90 16.96
CA LYS A 210 2.19 -8.97 16.06
C LYS A 210 1.21 -9.08 14.91
N LEU A 211 1.74 -9.06 13.69
CA LEU A 211 0.99 -9.27 12.46
C LEU A 211 1.06 -10.73 12.03
N GLY A 212 0.06 -11.18 11.29
CA GLY A 212 -0.05 -12.55 10.83
C GLY A 212 -1.17 -12.69 9.82
N THR A 213 -1.73 -13.90 9.70
CA THR A 213 -2.79 -14.21 8.73
C THR A 213 -4.15 -13.61 9.05
N GLN A 214 -4.33 -13.05 10.27
CA GLN A 214 -5.55 -12.35 10.67
C GLN A 214 -5.38 -10.84 10.51
N MET A 215 -6.35 -10.18 9.89
CA MET A 215 -6.36 -8.74 9.75
C MET A 215 -6.47 -8.02 11.10
N ARG A 216 -5.54 -7.08 11.36
CA ARG A 216 -5.46 -6.26 12.57
C ARG A 216 -5.62 -4.77 12.30
N ALA A 217 -5.51 -4.35 11.05
CA ALA A 217 -5.62 -2.95 10.67
C ALA A 217 -7.03 -2.39 10.95
N VAL A 218 -7.07 -1.16 11.46
CA VAL A 218 -8.30 -0.41 11.73
C VAL A 218 -8.62 0.62 10.63
N GLY A 219 -7.67 0.85 9.73
CA GLY A 219 -7.79 1.77 8.62
C GLY A 219 -6.52 1.74 7.78
N GLU A 220 -6.45 2.62 6.79
CA GLU A 220 -5.33 2.72 5.86
C GLU A 220 -5.16 4.16 5.37
N VAL A 221 -3.97 4.48 4.92
CA VAL A 221 -3.66 5.71 4.19
C VAL A 221 -3.21 5.34 2.78
N MET A 222 -3.43 6.24 1.85
CA MET A 222 -2.94 6.16 0.49
C MET A 222 -2.10 7.41 0.19
N SER A 223 -0.99 7.21 -0.47
CA SER A 223 -0.14 8.29 -0.97
C SER A 223 0.17 8.11 -2.45
N ILE A 224 0.34 9.21 -3.16
CA ILE A 224 0.73 9.24 -4.56
C ILE A 224 2.01 10.07 -4.69
N GLY A 225 2.96 9.59 -5.47
CA GLY A 225 4.21 10.28 -5.78
C GLY A 225 4.74 9.86 -7.15
N LYS A 226 5.68 10.64 -7.71
CA LYS A 226 6.35 10.28 -8.96
C LYS A 226 7.46 9.23 -8.75
N THR A 227 7.93 9.08 -7.51
CA THR A 227 8.91 8.07 -7.12
C THR A 227 8.42 7.27 -5.92
N TYR A 228 8.96 6.05 -5.75
CA TYR A 228 8.66 5.22 -4.59
C TYR A 228 9.04 5.93 -3.28
N LYS A 229 10.23 6.53 -3.21
CA LYS A 229 10.73 7.25 -2.03
C LYS A 229 9.80 8.39 -1.62
N GLU A 230 9.38 9.21 -2.59
CA GLU A 230 8.42 10.29 -2.33
C GLU A 230 7.09 9.74 -1.80
N ALA A 231 6.49 8.77 -2.49
CA ALA A 231 5.22 8.18 -2.09
C ALA A 231 5.32 7.52 -0.71
N PHE A 232 6.44 6.82 -0.42
CA PHE A 232 6.67 6.17 0.86
C PHE A 232 6.72 7.15 2.02
N GLN A 233 7.51 8.21 1.92
CA GLN A 233 7.60 9.23 2.96
C GLN A 233 6.26 9.98 3.15
N LYS A 234 5.52 10.23 2.07
CA LYS A 234 4.15 10.79 2.15
C LYS A 234 3.20 9.87 2.90
N ALA A 235 3.23 8.54 2.65
CA ALA A 235 2.43 7.57 3.38
C ALA A 235 2.70 7.62 4.89
N ILE A 236 3.97 7.66 5.28
CA ILE A 236 4.37 7.74 6.70
C ILE A 236 3.79 8.97 7.38
N ARG A 237 3.89 10.14 6.75
CA ARG A 237 3.33 11.39 7.31
C ARG A 237 1.80 11.34 7.44
N SER A 238 1.15 10.65 6.51
CA SER A 238 -0.31 10.56 6.46
C SER A 238 -0.92 9.64 7.53
N LEU A 239 -0.10 8.85 8.25
CA LEU A 239 -0.58 7.96 9.32
C LEU A 239 -1.12 8.70 10.56
N GLU A 240 -0.95 10.01 10.65
CA GLU A 240 -1.38 10.86 11.80
C GLU A 240 -0.88 10.33 13.17
N LYS A 241 0.36 9.86 13.21
CA LYS A 241 1.05 9.40 14.43
C LYS A 241 2.12 10.36 14.93
N SER A 242 2.07 11.63 14.53
CA SER A 242 3.12 12.63 14.82
C SER A 242 4.51 12.20 14.33
N ARG A 243 4.58 11.42 13.26
CA ARG A 243 5.79 10.98 12.59
C ARG A 243 5.92 11.71 11.27
N TYR A 244 7.03 12.40 11.09
CA TYR A 244 7.28 13.25 9.92
C TYR A 244 8.29 12.63 8.96
N GLY A 245 8.91 11.52 9.34
CA GLY A 245 9.87 10.72 8.60
C GLY A 245 10.00 9.32 9.20
N LEU A 246 10.94 8.52 8.69
CA LEU A 246 11.15 7.12 9.07
C LEU A 246 12.08 6.93 10.27
N GLY A 247 13.02 7.84 10.47
CA GLY A 247 14.00 7.75 11.56
C GLY A 247 13.50 8.33 12.88
N HIS A 248 14.28 8.11 13.93
CA HIS A 248 14.05 8.63 15.28
C HIS A 248 12.68 8.28 15.87
N VAL A 249 12.21 7.05 15.58
CA VAL A 249 10.94 6.54 16.06
C VAL A 249 11.16 5.73 17.34
N LYS A 250 10.42 6.08 18.41
CA LYS A 250 10.55 5.43 19.72
C LYS A 250 12.02 5.46 20.20
N ASP A 251 12.49 4.33 20.75
CA ASP A 251 13.84 4.09 21.25
C ASP A 251 14.70 3.24 20.31
N PHE A 252 14.30 3.14 19.03
CA PHE A 252 15.00 2.27 18.08
C PHE A 252 16.42 2.72 17.78
N ASP A 253 16.67 4.02 17.83
CA ASP A 253 18.01 4.62 17.70
C ASP A 253 18.98 4.23 18.81
N GLN A 254 18.46 3.83 19.99
CA GLN A 254 19.24 3.36 21.13
C GLN A 254 19.57 1.87 21.06
N LYS A 255 18.92 1.13 20.17
CA LYS A 255 19.11 -0.32 20.01
C LYS A 255 20.31 -0.63 19.12
N SER A 256 20.95 -1.76 19.42
CA SER A 256 21.98 -2.32 18.58
C SER A 256 21.39 -2.94 17.29
N LYS A 257 22.22 -3.07 16.25
CA LYS A 257 21.87 -3.79 15.01
C LYS A 257 21.27 -5.18 15.33
N LYS A 258 21.89 -5.92 16.27
CA LYS A 258 21.46 -7.28 16.63
C LYS A 258 20.05 -7.29 17.24
N GLU A 259 19.73 -6.33 18.12
CA GLU A 259 18.40 -6.22 18.72
C GLU A 259 17.35 -5.88 17.67
N LEU A 260 17.63 -4.94 16.78
CA LEU A 260 16.73 -4.55 15.68
C LEU A 260 16.47 -5.72 14.72
N LEU A 261 17.51 -6.46 14.32
CA LEU A 261 17.35 -7.67 13.49
C LEU A 261 16.54 -8.74 14.19
N THR A 262 16.71 -8.92 15.49
CA THR A 262 15.92 -9.87 16.29
C THR A 262 14.44 -9.47 16.29
N MET A 263 14.13 -8.17 16.39
CA MET A 263 12.75 -7.66 16.33
C MET A 263 12.11 -7.90 14.96
N LEU A 264 12.88 -7.83 13.88
CA LEU A 264 12.40 -8.07 12.51
C LEU A 264 12.02 -9.53 12.22
N ALA A 265 12.44 -10.47 13.04
CA ALA A 265 12.07 -11.88 12.89
C ALA A 265 10.55 -12.13 13.06
N THR A 266 9.84 -11.20 13.69
CA THR A 266 8.38 -11.24 13.85
C THR A 266 7.76 -9.98 13.23
N PRO A 267 6.85 -10.11 12.26
CA PRO A 267 6.17 -8.95 11.67
C PRO A 267 5.39 -8.15 12.71
N SER A 268 5.58 -6.84 12.73
CA SER A 268 4.90 -5.91 13.62
C SER A 268 4.43 -4.65 12.89
N SER A 269 3.58 -3.85 13.53
CA SER A 269 3.15 -2.55 12.98
C SER A 269 4.31 -1.56 12.81
N GLU A 270 5.42 -1.79 13.49
CA GLU A 270 6.60 -0.91 13.51
C GLU A 270 7.74 -1.39 12.59
N ARG A 271 7.56 -2.51 11.88
CA ARG A 271 8.62 -3.20 11.12
C ARG A 271 9.39 -2.30 10.15
N TYR A 272 8.74 -1.37 9.47
CA TYR A 272 9.42 -0.47 8.52
C TYR A 272 10.32 0.55 9.21
N PHE A 273 9.92 1.03 10.38
CA PHE A 273 10.75 1.91 11.20
C PHE A 273 11.94 1.17 11.80
N ILE A 274 11.74 -0.09 12.19
CA ILE A 274 12.80 -0.98 12.67
C ILE A 274 13.79 -1.28 11.54
N MET A 275 13.32 -1.55 10.32
CA MET A 275 14.16 -1.74 9.12
C MET A 275 15.02 -0.50 8.86
N TYR A 276 14.42 0.68 8.89
CA TYR A 276 15.11 1.94 8.65
C TYR A 276 16.26 2.14 9.64
N GLU A 277 16.00 1.92 10.92
CA GLU A 277 17.03 2.03 11.94
C GLU A 277 18.08 0.92 11.87
N ALA A 278 17.68 -0.31 11.51
CA ALA A 278 18.63 -1.40 11.28
C ALA A 278 19.61 -1.08 10.15
N LEU A 279 19.13 -0.50 9.03
CA LEU A 279 19.96 -0.02 7.94
C LEU A 279 20.93 1.09 8.41
N ARG A 280 20.47 2.04 9.22
CA ARG A 280 21.32 3.08 9.83
C ARG A 280 22.42 2.47 10.69
N LYS A 281 22.15 1.38 11.40
CA LYS A 281 23.13 0.62 12.21
C LYS A 281 23.98 -0.36 11.40
N GLY A 282 23.94 -0.28 10.06
CA GLY A 282 24.77 -1.05 9.16
C GLY A 282 24.25 -2.48 8.90
N ALA A 283 22.96 -2.73 9.03
CA ALA A 283 22.37 -3.96 8.51
C ALA A 283 22.43 -3.95 6.97
N SER A 284 22.71 -5.10 6.38
CA SER A 284 22.66 -5.24 4.92
C SER A 284 21.25 -5.49 4.42
N VAL A 285 21.00 -5.21 3.15
CA VAL A 285 19.75 -5.54 2.45
C VAL A 285 19.45 -7.03 2.58
N GLU A 286 20.46 -7.86 2.37
CA GLU A 286 20.35 -9.32 2.46
C GLU A 286 19.96 -9.80 3.88
N GLU A 287 20.56 -9.23 4.93
CA GLU A 287 20.19 -9.55 6.32
C GLU A 287 18.72 -9.27 6.59
N ILE A 288 18.20 -8.14 6.14
CA ILE A 288 16.79 -7.76 6.32
C ILE A 288 15.89 -8.63 5.45
N ASN A 289 16.20 -8.81 4.15
CA ASN A 289 15.42 -9.67 3.25
C ASN A 289 15.29 -11.10 3.80
N LYS A 290 16.38 -11.67 4.30
CA LYS A 290 16.39 -13.03 4.87
C LYS A 290 15.39 -13.18 6.02
N LEU A 291 15.24 -12.16 6.86
CA LEU A 291 14.35 -12.18 8.02
C LEU A 291 12.90 -11.85 7.65
N THR A 292 12.70 -10.89 6.78
CA THR A 292 11.39 -10.29 6.51
C THR A 292 10.74 -10.79 5.23
N LYS A 293 11.53 -11.31 4.30
CA LYS A 293 11.13 -11.64 2.92
C LYS A 293 10.63 -10.44 2.11
N VAL A 294 10.78 -9.23 2.63
CA VAL A 294 10.59 -8.01 1.83
C VAL A 294 11.66 -7.98 0.75
N LYS A 295 11.28 -7.67 -0.49
CA LYS A 295 12.20 -7.70 -1.63
C LYS A 295 13.31 -6.66 -1.51
N ASP A 296 14.47 -7.02 -2.04
CA ASP A 296 15.67 -6.18 -2.02
C ASP A 296 15.41 -4.78 -2.57
N TYR A 297 14.68 -4.65 -3.66
CA TYR A 297 14.32 -3.36 -4.24
C TYR A 297 13.74 -2.38 -3.20
N PHE A 298 12.77 -2.81 -2.40
CA PHE A 298 12.12 -1.95 -1.41
C PHE A 298 13.04 -1.61 -0.23
N ILE A 299 13.89 -2.56 0.16
CA ILE A 299 14.91 -2.35 1.20
C ILE A 299 16.01 -1.41 0.70
N GLU A 300 16.41 -1.53 -0.56
CA GLU A 300 17.39 -0.63 -1.21
C GLU A 300 16.86 0.80 -1.28
N GLN A 301 15.60 1.00 -1.66
CA GLN A 301 14.97 2.33 -1.66
C GLN A 301 14.98 2.96 -0.25
N MET A 302 14.76 2.16 0.79
CA MET A 302 14.84 2.60 2.17
C MET A 302 16.29 2.91 2.58
N LYS A 303 17.24 2.11 2.13
CA LYS A 303 18.68 2.32 2.39
C LYS A 303 19.17 3.62 1.76
N GLU A 304 18.76 3.93 0.54
CA GLU A 304 19.09 5.20 -0.11
C GLU A 304 18.57 6.40 0.70
N LEU A 305 17.37 6.32 1.29
CA LEU A 305 16.84 7.36 2.18
C LEU A 305 17.68 7.50 3.46
N VAL A 306 18.14 6.39 4.04
CA VAL A 306 19.04 6.41 5.21
C VAL A 306 20.36 7.07 4.85
N GLU A 307 20.97 6.71 3.74
CA GLU A 307 22.25 7.26 3.28
C GLU A 307 22.16 8.77 3.02
N GLU A 308 21.07 9.22 2.42
CA GLU A 308 20.81 10.64 2.21
C GLU A 308 20.62 11.40 3.53
N GLU A 309 19.82 10.85 4.45
CA GLU A 309 19.62 11.43 5.77
C GLU A 309 20.93 11.56 6.54
N GLU A 310 21.74 10.51 6.60
CA GLU A 310 23.06 10.54 7.27
C GLU A 310 24.02 11.56 6.63
N LYS A 311 24.02 11.66 5.30
CA LYS A 311 24.77 12.67 4.56
C LYS A 311 24.34 14.08 4.95
N LEU A 312 23.03 14.34 4.98
CA LEU A 312 22.48 15.64 5.34
C LEU A 312 22.81 16.01 6.79
N VAL A 313 22.66 15.10 7.73
CA VAL A 313 22.98 15.33 9.15
C VAL A 313 24.45 15.58 9.35
N ALA A 314 25.34 14.82 8.70
CA ALA A 314 26.78 14.99 8.81
C ALA A 314 27.26 16.32 8.22
N ALA A 315 26.66 16.79 7.11
CA ALA A 315 27.09 17.99 6.41
C ALA A 315 26.47 19.27 6.96
N TYR A 316 25.23 19.23 7.47
CA TYR A 316 24.42 20.43 7.72
C TYR A 316 23.81 20.53 9.12
N HIS A 317 24.36 19.83 10.11
CA HIS A 317 23.87 19.98 11.49
C HIS A 317 23.92 21.46 11.96
N GLY A 318 22.77 22.00 12.37
CA GLY A 318 22.61 23.40 12.74
C GLY A 318 22.53 24.39 11.57
N GLN A 319 22.45 23.93 10.33
CA GLN A 319 22.39 24.74 9.12
C GLN A 319 21.33 24.25 8.14
N VAL A 320 20.83 25.16 7.29
CA VAL A 320 20.00 24.80 6.15
C VAL A 320 20.89 24.17 5.07
N PRO A 321 20.49 23.06 4.44
CA PRO A 321 21.28 22.43 3.39
C PRO A 321 21.58 23.35 2.20
N ALA A 322 22.69 23.08 1.50
CA ALA A 322 22.97 23.69 0.21
C ALA A 322 21.83 23.42 -0.79
N ASP A 323 21.68 24.32 -1.75
CA ASP A 323 20.53 24.37 -2.66
C ASP A 323 20.26 23.05 -3.38
N ALA A 324 21.30 22.38 -3.87
CA ALA A 324 21.18 21.10 -4.58
C ALA A 324 20.73 19.98 -3.63
N ASP A 325 21.30 19.90 -2.43
CA ASP A 325 20.94 18.86 -1.45
C ASP A 325 19.53 19.10 -0.88
N LEU A 326 19.14 20.36 -0.64
CA LEU A 326 17.79 20.69 -0.22
C LEU A 326 16.77 20.29 -1.29
N LYS A 327 17.05 20.60 -2.56
CA LYS A 327 16.19 20.21 -3.67
C LYS A 327 16.06 18.69 -3.76
N GLN A 328 17.15 17.94 -3.69
CA GLN A 328 17.15 16.48 -3.74
C GLN A 328 16.33 15.89 -2.59
N ALA A 329 16.55 16.37 -1.36
CA ALA A 329 15.78 15.93 -0.20
C ALA A 329 14.26 16.14 -0.39
N LYS A 330 13.84 17.24 -1.02
CA LYS A 330 12.42 17.49 -1.33
C LYS A 330 11.91 16.52 -2.38
N LEU A 331 12.69 16.25 -3.43
CA LEU A 331 12.34 15.27 -4.47
C LEU A 331 12.20 13.85 -3.90
N ASP A 332 13.03 13.45 -2.94
CA ASP A 332 12.96 12.17 -2.26
C ASP A 332 11.91 12.10 -1.13
N GLY A 333 11.16 13.20 -0.93
CA GLY A 333 9.98 13.22 -0.07
C GLY A 333 10.23 13.64 1.38
N PHE A 334 11.41 14.12 1.75
CA PHE A 334 11.66 14.65 3.09
C PHE A 334 10.80 15.89 3.37
N SER A 335 10.04 15.87 4.47
CA SER A 335 9.21 17.02 4.87
C SER A 335 10.06 18.13 5.48
N ASP A 336 9.61 19.38 5.35
CA ASP A 336 10.28 20.52 6.01
C ASP A 336 10.39 20.29 7.51
N LYS A 337 9.35 19.72 8.11
CA LYS A 337 9.31 19.36 9.53
C LYS A 337 10.35 18.32 9.91
N TYR A 338 10.48 17.26 9.12
CA TYR A 338 11.47 16.22 9.41
C TYR A 338 12.90 16.73 9.23
N LEU A 339 13.16 17.46 8.14
CA LEU A 339 14.46 18.10 7.93
C LEU A 339 14.82 19.05 9.09
N SER A 340 13.84 19.83 9.59
CA SER A 340 14.07 20.70 10.74
C SER A 340 14.49 19.93 11.99
N GLN A 341 13.89 18.76 12.22
CA GLN A 341 14.20 17.92 13.38
C GLN A 341 15.59 17.29 13.30
N ILE A 342 15.95 16.70 12.16
CA ILE A 342 17.24 16.00 12.00
C ILE A 342 18.42 16.97 11.89
N LEU A 343 18.21 18.18 11.37
CA LEU A 343 19.26 19.19 11.19
C LEU A 343 19.36 20.17 12.35
N GLY A 344 18.38 20.23 13.26
CA GLY A 344 18.39 21.17 14.37
C GLY A 344 18.15 22.62 13.94
N VAL A 345 17.41 22.87 12.87
CA VAL A 345 17.03 24.20 12.37
C VAL A 345 15.51 24.38 12.44
N SER A 346 15.03 25.62 12.28
CA SER A 346 13.58 25.84 12.25
C SER A 346 12.94 25.33 10.95
N GLU A 347 11.70 24.85 11.03
CA GLU A 347 10.92 24.45 9.85
C GLU A 347 10.72 25.64 8.88
N GLU A 348 10.56 26.85 9.45
CA GLU A 348 10.44 28.09 8.69
C GLU A 348 11.70 28.39 7.85
N ALA A 349 12.89 28.16 8.40
CA ALA A 349 14.14 28.36 7.67
C ALA A 349 14.25 27.43 6.46
N ILE A 350 13.88 26.15 6.62
CA ILE A 350 13.81 25.19 5.50
C ILE A 350 12.80 25.65 4.46
N ARG A 351 11.60 26.00 4.88
CA ARG A 351 10.52 26.45 3.98
C ARG A 351 10.89 27.72 3.21
N THR A 352 11.43 28.70 3.90
CA THR A 352 11.86 29.95 3.28
C THR A 352 12.89 29.69 2.20
N ARG A 353 13.95 28.92 2.53
CA ARG A 353 15.00 28.64 1.55
C ARG A 353 14.50 27.89 0.32
N ARG A 354 13.71 26.81 0.51
CA ARG A 354 13.19 26.07 -0.63
C ARG A 354 12.26 26.91 -1.52
N THR A 355 11.50 27.82 -0.91
CA THR A 355 10.60 28.71 -1.65
C THR A 355 11.38 29.74 -2.47
N GLU A 356 12.45 30.34 -1.90
CA GLU A 356 13.38 31.23 -2.63
C GLU A 356 14.01 30.53 -3.85
N LEU A 357 14.25 29.23 -3.76
CA LEU A 357 14.79 28.41 -4.84
C LEU A 357 13.72 27.97 -5.87
N GLY A 358 12.46 28.33 -5.66
CA GLY A 358 11.36 27.85 -6.48
C GLY A 358 11.06 26.35 -6.33
N VAL A 359 11.53 25.72 -5.23
CA VAL A 359 11.24 24.33 -4.90
C VAL A 359 9.91 24.29 -4.16
N VAL A 360 8.84 24.21 -4.95
CA VAL A 360 7.44 24.19 -4.51
C VAL A 360 6.71 23.00 -5.12
N GLU A 361 5.68 22.56 -4.42
CA GLU A 361 4.83 21.46 -4.93
C GLU A 361 4.02 21.92 -6.14
N GLY A 362 3.96 21.09 -7.19
CA GLY A 362 2.95 21.17 -8.21
C GLY A 362 1.80 20.21 -7.90
N TRP A 363 0.64 20.44 -8.52
CA TRP A 363 -0.54 19.58 -8.43
C TRP A 363 -0.88 19.03 -9.81
N GLU A 364 -1.06 17.72 -9.89
CA GLU A 364 -1.44 16.99 -11.10
C GLU A 364 -2.67 16.14 -10.83
N GLY A 365 -3.56 16.04 -11.82
CA GLY A 365 -4.79 15.26 -11.69
C GLY A 365 -4.53 13.78 -11.86
N VAL A 366 -5.23 12.96 -11.07
CA VAL A 366 -5.40 11.53 -11.38
C VAL A 366 -6.52 11.43 -12.40
N HIS A 367 -6.17 11.09 -13.65
CA HIS A 367 -7.13 11.03 -14.73
C HIS A 367 -8.12 9.89 -14.52
N VAL A 368 -9.39 10.25 -14.43
CA VAL A 368 -10.49 9.29 -14.29
C VAL A 368 -10.88 8.77 -15.66
N SER A 369 -10.87 7.46 -15.82
CA SER A 369 -11.34 6.83 -17.05
C SER A 369 -12.82 7.17 -17.29
N GLY A 370 -13.12 7.67 -18.49
CA GLY A 370 -14.48 8.04 -18.90
C GLY A 370 -14.92 9.46 -18.51
N THR A 371 -14.05 10.27 -17.88
CA THR A 371 -14.30 11.68 -17.62
C THR A 371 -13.22 12.56 -18.26
N GLU A 372 -13.56 13.81 -18.63
CA GLU A 372 -12.60 14.76 -19.14
C GLU A 372 -11.82 15.46 -18.02
N ASP A 373 -12.45 15.57 -16.82
CA ASP A 373 -11.89 16.24 -15.67
C ASP A 373 -11.36 15.22 -14.65
N SER A 374 -10.25 15.56 -13.99
CA SER A 374 -9.71 14.78 -12.89
C SER A 374 -10.55 14.95 -11.63
N ALA A 375 -10.97 13.82 -11.02
CA ALA A 375 -11.71 13.82 -9.76
C ALA A 375 -10.82 14.03 -8.55
N TYR A 376 -9.52 13.68 -8.67
CA TYR A 376 -8.52 13.77 -7.60
C TYR A 376 -7.26 14.46 -8.10
N TYR A 377 -6.60 15.18 -7.21
CA TYR A 377 -5.30 15.78 -7.44
C TYR A 377 -4.31 15.30 -6.40
N TYR A 378 -3.06 15.14 -6.79
CA TYR A 378 -1.97 14.87 -5.87
C TYR A 378 -0.87 15.90 -6.06
N SER A 379 -0.15 16.20 -4.99
CA SER A 379 0.99 17.11 -5.01
C SER A 379 2.31 16.35 -5.15
N SER A 380 3.27 16.93 -5.86
CA SER A 380 4.63 16.40 -5.94
C SER A 380 5.63 17.53 -6.23
N TYR A 381 6.86 17.38 -5.75
CA TYR A 381 7.96 18.27 -6.11
C TYR A 381 8.56 17.96 -7.48
N HIS A 382 8.13 16.86 -8.12
CA HIS A 382 8.59 16.44 -9.45
C HIS A 382 7.77 17.02 -10.61
N ILE A 383 6.66 17.69 -10.33
CA ILE A 383 5.70 18.17 -11.34
C ILE A 383 5.53 19.67 -11.27
N LYS A 384 5.05 20.25 -12.38
CA LYS A 384 4.54 21.62 -12.40
C LYS A 384 3.08 21.62 -11.99
N ASP A 385 2.63 22.74 -11.40
CA ASP A 385 1.24 22.90 -11.03
C ASP A 385 0.34 22.99 -12.27
N GLU A 386 -0.55 22.03 -12.41
CA GLU A 386 -1.57 21.95 -13.47
C GLU A 386 -2.97 22.19 -12.92
N SER A 387 -3.10 22.56 -11.65
CA SER A 387 -4.40 22.79 -11.02
C SER A 387 -5.14 23.96 -11.71
N PRO A 388 -6.42 23.77 -12.10
CA PRO A 388 -7.19 24.83 -12.71
C PRO A 388 -7.52 25.91 -11.68
N VAL A 389 -7.15 27.15 -11.97
CA VAL A 389 -7.42 28.30 -11.10
C VAL A 389 -8.60 29.08 -11.66
N ASP A 390 -9.76 28.99 -11.00
CA ASP A 390 -10.91 29.85 -11.30
C ASP A 390 -10.85 31.11 -10.42
N ASN A 391 -10.61 32.26 -11.02
CA ASN A 391 -10.59 33.56 -10.35
C ASN A 391 -11.91 34.32 -10.49
N SER A 392 -12.93 33.73 -11.07
CA SER A 392 -14.25 34.38 -11.30
C SER A 392 -15.11 34.49 -10.02
N LYS A 393 -14.75 33.73 -8.99
CA LYS A 393 -15.52 33.65 -7.73
C LYS A 393 -14.66 33.93 -6.51
N GLN A 394 -15.27 34.49 -5.47
CA GLN A 394 -14.67 34.57 -4.14
C GLN A 394 -14.55 33.15 -3.58
N LYS A 395 -13.39 32.83 -3.03
CA LYS A 395 -13.09 31.51 -2.47
C LYS A 395 -13.01 31.57 -0.97
N VAL A 396 -13.59 30.57 -0.31
CA VAL A 396 -13.48 30.35 1.15
C VAL A 396 -12.91 28.95 1.35
N MET A 397 -11.86 28.84 2.14
CA MET A 397 -11.28 27.54 2.52
C MET A 397 -11.74 27.17 3.92
N ILE A 398 -12.37 26.01 4.04
CA ILE A 398 -12.74 25.41 5.33
C ILE A 398 -11.75 24.28 5.63
N LEU A 399 -11.06 24.41 6.77
CA LEU A 399 -10.13 23.37 7.22
C LEU A 399 -10.88 22.35 8.09
N GLY A 400 -11.13 21.18 7.54
CA GLY A 400 -11.80 20.06 8.19
C GLY A 400 -10.97 18.79 8.18
N GLY A 401 -11.51 17.69 8.72
CA GLY A 401 -10.85 16.38 8.76
C GLY A 401 -10.84 15.65 7.42
N GLY A 402 -11.72 16.03 6.48
CA GLY A 402 -11.95 15.34 5.22
C GLY A 402 -12.72 14.01 5.39
N PRO A 403 -13.28 13.47 4.28
CA PRO A 403 -14.16 12.31 4.31
C PRO A 403 -13.46 11.00 4.65
N ASN A 404 -12.15 10.96 4.50
CA ASN A 404 -11.34 9.74 4.62
C ASN A 404 -10.40 9.75 5.84
N ARG A 405 -10.65 10.60 6.83
CA ARG A 405 -9.81 10.64 8.01
C ARG A 405 -9.97 9.34 8.82
N ILE A 406 -8.84 8.72 9.15
CA ILE A 406 -8.82 7.46 9.90
C ILE A 406 -9.48 7.64 11.28
N GLY A 407 -10.45 6.77 11.58
CA GLY A 407 -11.13 6.73 12.88
C GLY A 407 -12.24 7.78 13.04
N GLN A 408 -12.63 8.47 11.97
CA GLN A 408 -13.80 9.33 11.93
C GLN A 408 -14.82 8.82 10.92
N GLY A 409 -16.11 8.94 11.24
CA GLY A 409 -17.19 8.67 10.31
C GLY A 409 -17.38 9.82 9.31
N ILE A 410 -17.99 9.52 8.19
CA ILE A 410 -18.28 10.51 7.13
C ILE A 410 -19.16 11.67 7.61
N GLU A 411 -19.92 11.49 8.67
CA GLU A 411 -20.77 12.52 9.27
C GLU A 411 -20.00 13.76 9.71
N PHE A 412 -18.73 13.61 10.09
CA PHE A 412 -17.88 14.76 10.45
C PHE A 412 -17.53 15.60 9.23
N ASP A 413 -17.28 14.96 8.08
CA ASP A 413 -17.03 15.68 6.84
C ASP A 413 -18.30 16.32 6.30
N TYR A 414 -19.43 15.63 6.39
CA TYR A 414 -20.73 16.17 6.04
C TYR A 414 -21.01 17.51 6.74
N CYS A 415 -20.75 17.59 8.06
CA CYS A 415 -20.89 18.83 8.81
C CYS A 415 -19.91 19.93 8.36
N CYS A 416 -18.72 19.58 7.87
CA CYS A 416 -17.76 20.56 7.34
C CYS A 416 -18.18 21.09 5.97
N VAL A 417 -18.81 20.28 5.15
CA VAL A 417 -19.27 20.64 3.79
C VAL A 417 -20.52 21.51 3.83
N HIS A 418 -21.45 21.23 4.73
CA HIS A 418 -22.73 21.96 4.88
C HIS A 418 -22.66 23.09 5.89
#